data_15e3145c83d114eea3606fa085bae05a
#
_entry.id   15e3145c83d114eea3606fa085bae05a
#
_cell.length_a   1.000
_cell.length_b   1.000
_cell.length_c   1.000
_cell.angle_alpha   90.00
_cell.angle_beta   90.00
_cell.angle_gamma   90.00
#
_symmetry.space_group_name_H-M   'P 1'
#
loop_
_entity.id
_entity.type
_entity.pdbx_description
1 polymer ?
#
loop_
_entity_poly.entity_id
_entity_poly.type
_entity_poly.pdbx_seq_one_letter_code
_entity_poly.pdbx_strand_id
1 'polypeptide(L)'
;MRELRIRTAQVFEPLLRPARYKAVHGGRGSGKSRFFADLLIEEQIAEPIDAVCLREVQRSLEFSVKRELEASIEAMNAGAYFEVQDRRILGKNGCVTIFEGMQNHTADSIKSLARFGRAWVEEAHSLSQRSMDILRPTIRDDGSQIWFSWNPNKDTDAVDQFFRGPNPPKDAIIVQANYTDNPWFPEVLRAEMEHDKRSPYPEKYAHIWLGDYQKAGDALVFRNWKVEEFDSAPGSLFRYGADWGFAIDPSVLVRCYLVGRRLYIDYEAYEVGCEIDRLPDLFMQVPESEKWPITADSARPETISYMKRNGFPRMSPAIKGAKSLEEGVSWLQSLEIIVHPRCRHTIDELSTYAYKTDPATGKPVPLLEDKNNHVIDAVRYACEGARRAAASKPATLKPATVNKSWMAS
;
A
#
# COMPACT_ATOMS: atom_id res chain seq x y z
N MET A 1 -30.99 32.73 19.18
CA MET A 1 -30.09 31.69 18.66
C MET A 1 -28.89 31.60 19.58
N ARG A 2 -28.54 30.44 20.11
CA ARG A 2 -27.25 30.26 20.81
C ARG A 2 -26.15 30.28 19.75
N GLU A 3 -25.17 31.16 19.92
CA GLU A 3 -24.01 31.26 19.05
C GLU A 3 -23.16 29.98 19.23
N LEU A 4 -22.86 29.28 18.14
CA LEU A 4 -21.94 28.14 18.14
C LEU A 4 -20.52 28.66 17.86
N ARG A 5 -19.61 28.46 18.79
CA ARG A 5 -18.18 28.83 18.62
C ARG A 5 -17.33 27.61 18.49
N ILE A 6 -16.75 27.44 17.31
CA ILE A 6 -15.85 26.30 17.00
C ILE A 6 -14.42 26.81 16.93
N ARG A 7 -13.53 26.16 17.67
CA ARG A 7 -12.10 26.48 17.63
C ARG A 7 -11.46 25.74 16.46
N THR A 8 -11.01 26.51 15.46
CA THR A 8 -10.35 25.95 14.26
C THR A 8 -8.89 26.39 14.21
N ALA A 9 -7.97 25.45 13.99
CA ALA A 9 -6.56 25.78 13.77
C ALA A 9 -6.41 26.56 12.45
N GLN A 10 -5.57 27.59 12.43
CA GLN A 10 -5.40 28.51 11.30
C GLN A 10 -5.08 27.79 9.98
N VAL A 11 -4.34 26.71 10.03
CA VAL A 11 -3.97 25.91 8.84
C VAL A 11 -5.21 25.40 8.07
N PHE A 12 -6.35 25.19 8.74
CA PHE A 12 -7.60 24.70 8.13
C PHE A 12 -8.53 25.80 7.62
N GLU A 13 -8.22 27.07 7.84
CA GLU A 13 -9.08 28.20 7.39
C GLU A 13 -9.45 28.11 5.90
N PRO A 14 -8.55 27.76 4.96
CA PRO A 14 -8.90 27.63 3.55
C PRO A 14 -10.03 26.62 3.27
N LEU A 15 -10.15 25.56 4.09
CA LEU A 15 -11.14 24.49 3.94
C LEU A 15 -12.55 24.90 4.38
N LEU A 16 -12.72 26.05 5.02
CA LEU A 16 -14.04 26.59 5.35
C LEU A 16 -14.78 27.11 4.11
N ARG A 17 -14.05 27.33 2.99
CA ARG A 17 -14.66 27.75 1.74
C ARG A 17 -15.29 26.54 1.02
N PRO A 18 -16.38 26.76 0.26
CA PRO A 18 -16.93 25.71 -0.61
C PRO A 18 -15.89 25.26 -1.65
N ALA A 19 -15.77 23.94 -1.82
CA ALA A 19 -15.00 23.32 -2.91
C ALA A 19 -15.51 21.90 -3.12
N ARG A 20 -15.42 21.39 -4.34
CA ARG A 20 -15.80 20.01 -4.64
C ARG A 20 -14.98 19.00 -3.84
N TYR A 21 -13.68 19.26 -3.72
CA TYR A 21 -12.76 18.43 -2.97
C TYR A 21 -12.07 19.22 -1.87
N LYS A 22 -12.12 18.71 -0.64
CA LYS A 22 -11.33 19.21 0.48
C LYS A 22 -10.37 18.09 0.91
N ALA A 23 -9.08 18.37 0.89
CA ALA A 23 -8.04 17.37 1.11
C ALA A 23 -7.07 17.84 2.18
N VAL A 24 -6.86 17.04 3.22
CA VAL A 24 -5.86 17.31 4.26
C VAL A 24 -4.92 16.13 4.43
N HIS A 25 -3.65 16.38 4.18
CA HIS A 25 -2.60 15.39 4.42
C HIS A 25 -1.57 15.90 5.42
N GLY A 26 -0.81 14.97 6.03
CA GLY A 26 0.28 15.33 6.94
C GLY A 26 0.41 14.36 8.12
N GLY A 27 1.26 14.71 9.07
CA GLY A 27 1.64 13.85 10.19
C GLY A 27 0.53 13.61 11.22
N ARG A 28 0.83 12.72 12.17
CA ARG A 28 -0.04 12.44 13.32
C ARG A 28 -0.16 13.66 14.23
N GLY A 29 -1.31 13.74 14.92
CA GLY A 29 -1.56 14.79 15.91
C GLY A 29 -1.85 16.18 15.33
N SER A 30 -1.95 16.31 14.00
CA SER A 30 -2.25 17.58 13.34
C SER A 30 -3.70 18.07 13.51
N GLY A 31 -4.62 17.22 13.99
CA GLY A 31 -6.03 17.59 14.18
C GLY A 31 -6.91 17.42 12.94
N LYS A 32 -6.43 16.78 11.85
CA LYS A 32 -7.18 16.59 10.59
C LYS A 32 -8.55 15.97 10.77
N SER A 33 -8.63 14.82 11.45
CA SER A 33 -9.89 14.09 11.66
C SER A 33 -10.84 14.90 12.53
N ARG A 34 -10.32 15.54 13.58
CA ARG A 34 -11.10 16.42 14.45
C ARG A 34 -11.68 17.60 13.69
N PHE A 35 -10.90 18.25 12.83
CA PHE A 35 -11.35 19.37 12.01
C PHE A 35 -12.54 18.98 11.10
N PHE A 36 -12.42 17.85 10.37
CA PHE A 36 -13.52 17.40 9.51
C PHE A 36 -14.74 16.94 10.31
N ALA A 37 -14.55 16.34 11.48
CA ALA A 37 -15.67 16.01 12.36
C ALA A 37 -16.39 17.27 12.85
N ASP A 38 -15.66 18.28 13.30
CA ASP A 38 -16.23 19.55 13.75
C ASP A 38 -16.96 20.26 12.60
N LEU A 39 -16.36 20.32 11.40
CA LEU A 39 -16.95 20.92 10.21
C LEU A 39 -18.24 20.21 9.78
N LEU A 40 -18.26 18.86 9.82
CA LEU A 40 -19.45 18.10 9.46
C LEU A 40 -20.61 18.34 10.41
N ILE A 41 -20.37 18.33 11.73
CA ILE A 41 -21.38 18.60 12.74
C ILE A 41 -21.91 20.03 12.60
N GLU A 42 -21.03 21.01 12.34
CA GLU A 42 -21.42 22.39 12.09
C GLU A 42 -22.36 22.53 10.88
N GLU A 43 -21.94 21.96 9.72
CA GLU A 43 -22.74 22.01 8.49
C GLU A 43 -24.11 21.33 8.68
N GLN A 44 -24.16 20.19 9.39
CA GLN A 44 -25.41 19.47 9.67
C GLN A 44 -26.33 20.19 10.67
N ILE A 45 -25.80 21.02 11.54
CA ILE A 45 -26.62 21.90 12.38
C ILE A 45 -27.22 23.03 11.55
N ALA A 46 -26.45 23.61 10.63
CA ALA A 46 -26.85 24.71 9.78
C ALA A 46 -27.87 24.28 8.71
N GLU A 47 -27.69 23.14 8.09
CA GLU A 47 -28.50 22.62 6.97
C GLU A 47 -28.72 21.11 7.07
N PRO A 48 -29.85 20.56 6.55
CA PRO A 48 -30.14 19.13 6.58
C PRO A 48 -29.32 18.35 5.53
N ILE A 49 -28.02 18.26 5.74
CA ILE A 49 -27.09 17.60 4.81
C ILE A 49 -26.83 16.16 5.24
N ASP A 50 -27.15 15.20 4.36
CA ASP A 50 -26.79 13.81 4.56
C ASP A 50 -25.29 13.60 4.28
N ALA A 51 -24.64 12.81 5.14
CA ALA A 51 -23.22 12.53 5.06
C ALA A 51 -22.90 11.04 5.12
N VAL A 52 -21.86 10.63 4.40
CA VAL A 52 -21.27 9.30 4.50
C VAL A 52 -19.80 9.41 4.89
N CYS A 53 -19.42 8.72 5.95
CA CYS A 53 -18.02 8.55 6.33
C CYS A 53 -17.49 7.22 5.78
N LEU A 54 -16.34 7.25 5.12
CA LEU A 54 -15.81 6.16 4.30
C LEU A 54 -14.38 5.79 4.70
N ARG A 55 -14.07 4.50 4.60
CA ARG A 55 -12.71 3.92 4.54
C ARG A 55 -12.70 2.79 3.53
N GLU A 56 -11.51 2.31 3.15
CA GLU A 56 -11.42 1.09 2.34
C GLU A 56 -12.01 -0.11 3.09
N VAL A 57 -11.67 -0.31 4.36
CA VAL A 57 -12.15 -1.40 5.20
C VAL A 57 -13.08 -0.91 6.31
N GLN A 58 -14.31 -1.42 6.35
CA GLN A 58 -15.39 -0.95 7.25
C GLN A 58 -15.08 -1.16 8.74
N ARG A 59 -14.47 -2.29 9.14
CA ARG A 59 -14.30 -2.66 10.57
C ARG A 59 -13.61 -1.62 11.45
N SER A 60 -12.81 -0.74 10.88
CA SER A 60 -12.10 0.31 11.60
C SER A 60 -12.86 1.64 11.68
N LEU A 61 -13.89 1.86 10.88
CA LEU A 61 -14.66 3.11 10.80
C LEU A 61 -15.49 3.39 12.05
N GLU A 62 -16.21 2.38 12.54
CA GLU A 62 -17.12 2.52 13.69
C GLU A 62 -16.36 2.92 14.97
N PHE A 63 -15.09 2.53 15.09
CA PHE A 63 -14.29 2.84 16.27
C PHE A 63 -13.47 4.13 16.19
N SER A 64 -13.28 4.72 15.01
CA SER A 64 -12.47 5.93 14.88
C SER A 64 -13.28 7.16 14.48
N VAL A 65 -13.86 7.18 13.28
CA VAL A 65 -14.60 8.33 12.77
C VAL A 65 -15.85 8.62 13.58
N LYS A 66 -16.60 7.58 13.94
CA LYS A 66 -17.81 7.74 14.76
C LYS A 66 -17.47 8.37 16.12
N ARG A 67 -16.41 7.88 16.80
CA ARG A 67 -15.96 8.47 18.07
C ARG A 67 -15.52 9.94 17.93
N GLU A 68 -14.87 10.30 16.83
CA GLU A 68 -14.53 11.72 16.57
C GLU A 68 -15.76 12.58 16.42
N LEU A 69 -16.79 12.09 15.72
CA LEU A 69 -18.07 12.80 15.60
C LEU A 69 -18.79 12.89 16.94
N GLU A 70 -18.84 11.84 17.73
CA GLU A 70 -19.38 11.83 19.09
C GLU A 70 -18.67 12.86 19.99
N ALA A 71 -17.34 12.89 19.96
CA ALA A 71 -16.54 13.86 20.69
C ALA A 71 -16.78 15.31 20.21
N SER A 72 -17.02 15.51 18.91
CA SER A 72 -17.39 16.81 18.36
C SER A 72 -18.78 17.25 18.83
N ILE A 73 -19.77 16.36 18.79
CA ILE A 73 -21.13 16.60 19.29
C ILE A 73 -21.11 17.01 20.78
N GLU A 74 -20.32 16.29 21.59
CA GLU A 74 -20.16 16.59 23.02
C GLU A 74 -19.49 17.95 23.24
N ALA A 75 -18.36 18.20 22.57
CA ALA A 75 -17.61 19.45 22.71
C ALA A 75 -18.39 20.69 22.28
N MET A 76 -19.29 20.54 21.30
CA MET A 76 -20.21 21.62 20.86
C MET A 76 -21.50 21.73 21.72
N ASN A 77 -21.68 20.89 22.74
CA ASN A 77 -22.92 20.73 23.48
C ASN A 77 -24.15 20.50 22.58
N ALA A 78 -23.94 19.77 21.46
CA ALA A 78 -24.97 19.50 20.47
C ALA A 78 -25.70 18.15 20.69
N GLY A 79 -25.47 17.47 21.83
CA GLY A 79 -26.10 16.17 22.16
C GLY A 79 -27.62 16.20 22.18
N ALA A 80 -28.24 17.37 22.48
CA ALA A 80 -29.68 17.54 22.37
C ALA A 80 -30.19 17.61 20.92
N TYR A 81 -29.29 17.81 19.94
CA TYR A 81 -29.62 17.94 18.52
C TYR A 81 -29.41 16.64 17.74
N PHE A 82 -28.46 15.81 18.16
CA PHE A 82 -28.11 14.56 17.49
C PHE A 82 -28.47 13.33 18.32
N GLU A 83 -29.01 12.30 17.66
CA GLU A 83 -29.22 10.98 18.21
C GLU A 83 -28.15 10.04 17.63
N VAL A 84 -27.27 9.55 18.48
CA VAL A 84 -26.19 8.61 18.09
C VAL A 84 -26.70 7.18 18.22
N GLN A 85 -26.79 6.48 17.10
CA GLN A 85 -27.15 5.06 17.00
C GLN A 85 -25.92 4.22 16.61
N ASP A 86 -26.03 2.90 16.66
CA ASP A 86 -24.89 2.01 16.38
C ASP A 86 -24.26 2.23 14.99
N ARG A 87 -25.07 2.39 13.96
CA ARG A 87 -24.63 2.48 12.56
C ARG A 87 -24.85 3.85 11.91
N ARG A 88 -25.42 4.81 12.62
CA ARG A 88 -25.72 6.12 12.05
C ARG A 88 -25.88 7.18 13.15
N ILE A 89 -25.77 8.43 12.77
CA ILE A 89 -26.09 9.59 13.59
C ILE A 89 -27.23 10.34 12.91
N LEU A 90 -28.26 10.69 13.66
CA LEU A 90 -29.45 11.40 13.17
C LEU A 90 -29.50 12.79 13.75
N GLY A 91 -29.66 13.82 12.92
CA GLY A 91 -29.92 15.18 13.36
C GLY A 91 -31.43 15.47 13.43
N LYS A 92 -31.84 16.37 14.33
CA LYS A 92 -33.25 16.78 14.50
C LYS A 92 -33.88 17.45 13.27
N ASN A 93 -33.08 17.99 12.37
CA ASN A 93 -33.52 18.53 11.08
C ASN A 93 -33.70 17.44 10.00
N GLY A 94 -33.52 16.18 10.34
CA GLY A 94 -33.66 15.03 9.44
C GLY A 94 -32.37 14.61 8.73
N CYS A 95 -31.21 15.28 8.93
CA CYS A 95 -29.94 14.85 8.36
C CYS A 95 -29.49 13.51 8.95
N VAL A 96 -28.78 12.73 8.15
CA VAL A 96 -28.21 11.45 8.56
C VAL A 96 -26.72 11.36 8.23
N THR A 97 -25.94 10.81 9.14
CA THR A 97 -24.55 10.37 8.87
C THR A 97 -24.48 8.86 8.97
N ILE A 98 -23.96 8.19 7.94
CA ILE A 98 -23.73 6.74 7.89
C ILE A 98 -22.24 6.43 7.76
N PHE A 99 -21.87 5.17 8.03
CA PHE A 99 -20.48 4.69 8.05
C PHE A 99 -20.34 3.46 7.15
N GLU A 100 -19.52 3.54 6.08
CA GLU A 100 -19.46 2.51 5.07
C GLU A 100 -18.00 2.20 4.65
N GLY A 101 -17.71 0.90 4.40
CA GLY A 101 -16.43 0.46 3.83
C GLY A 101 -16.51 0.32 2.32
N MET A 102 -15.46 0.71 1.60
CA MET A 102 -15.46 0.67 0.13
C MET A 102 -15.16 -0.71 -0.46
N GLN A 103 -14.41 -1.55 0.27
CA GLN A 103 -13.92 -2.83 -0.24
C GLN A 103 -15.02 -3.84 -0.61
N ASN A 104 -16.14 -3.84 0.12
CA ASN A 104 -17.22 -4.81 -0.04
C ASN A 104 -18.43 -4.28 -0.82
N HIS A 105 -18.34 -3.08 -1.37
CA HIS A 105 -19.47 -2.50 -2.09
C HIS A 105 -19.53 -2.99 -3.55
N THR A 106 -20.67 -3.59 -3.89
CA THR A 106 -21.08 -3.75 -5.29
C THR A 106 -21.39 -2.39 -5.88
N ALA A 107 -21.30 -2.25 -7.21
CA ALA A 107 -21.66 -1.02 -7.90
C ALA A 107 -23.08 -0.53 -7.55
N ASP A 108 -23.98 -1.41 -7.15
CA ASP A 108 -25.37 -1.07 -6.80
C ASP A 108 -25.52 -0.52 -5.37
N SER A 109 -24.74 -1.00 -4.40
CA SER A 109 -24.75 -0.42 -3.04
C SER A 109 -24.14 0.97 -3.00
N ILE A 110 -23.14 1.25 -3.84
CA ILE A 110 -22.53 2.58 -3.95
C ILE A 110 -23.48 3.58 -4.63
N LYS A 111 -24.32 3.14 -5.59
CA LYS A 111 -25.32 4.01 -6.22
C LYS A 111 -26.31 4.63 -5.21
N SER A 112 -26.57 3.97 -4.07
CA SER A 112 -27.41 4.51 -3.01
C SER A 112 -26.83 5.78 -2.35
N LEU A 113 -25.52 6.01 -2.47
CA LEU A 113 -24.82 7.18 -1.95
C LEU A 113 -24.96 8.43 -2.85
N ALA A 114 -25.62 8.34 -3.99
CA ALA A 114 -25.68 9.42 -5.00
C ALA A 114 -26.25 10.74 -4.46
N ARG A 115 -27.15 10.67 -3.47
CA ARG A 115 -27.84 11.83 -2.87
C ARG A 115 -27.16 12.40 -1.60
N PHE A 116 -26.01 11.83 -1.21
CA PHE A 116 -25.29 12.34 -0.05
C PHE A 116 -24.56 13.64 -0.39
N GLY A 117 -24.84 14.70 0.39
CA GLY A 117 -24.22 16.00 0.19
C GLY A 117 -22.75 16.04 0.64
N ARG A 118 -22.36 15.14 1.55
CA ARG A 118 -20.98 15.03 2.05
C ARG A 118 -20.51 13.59 2.05
N ALA A 119 -19.29 13.38 1.55
CA ALA A 119 -18.58 12.12 1.68
C ALA A 119 -17.20 12.40 2.29
N TRP A 120 -16.93 11.86 3.47
CA TRP A 120 -15.62 12.01 4.13
C TRP A 120 -14.87 10.68 4.13
N VAL A 121 -13.77 10.62 3.37
CA VAL A 121 -12.83 9.49 3.31
C VAL A 121 -11.72 9.72 4.34
N GLU A 122 -11.73 8.94 5.38
CA GLU A 122 -10.72 8.96 6.44
C GLU A 122 -9.69 7.85 6.23
N GLU A 123 -8.40 8.09 6.58
CA GLU A 123 -7.26 7.24 6.22
C GLU A 123 -7.20 6.95 4.70
N ALA A 124 -7.39 7.98 3.89
CA ALA A 124 -7.55 7.85 2.45
C ALA A 124 -6.30 7.28 1.72
N HIS A 125 -5.14 7.20 2.38
CA HIS A 125 -3.96 6.50 1.83
C HIS A 125 -4.23 5.03 1.51
N SER A 126 -5.17 4.40 2.22
CA SER A 126 -5.55 3.01 1.99
C SER A 126 -6.56 2.82 0.85
N LEU A 127 -7.16 3.91 0.33
CA LEU A 127 -8.20 3.83 -0.69
C LEU A 127 -7.62 3.35 -2.03
N SER A 128 -8.19 2.27 -2.58
CA SER A 128 -7.77 1.75 -3.87
C SER A 128 -8.16 2.69 -5.02
N GLN A 129 -7.43 2.62 -6.15
CA GLN A 129 -7.78 3.38 -7.35
C GLN A 129 -9.21 3.05 -7.82
N ARG A 130 -9.62 1.78 -7.75
CA ARG A 130 -10.97 1.35 -8.07
C ARG A 130 -12.02 2.04 -7.19
N SER A 131 -11.79 2.08 -5.87
CA SER A 131 -12.69 2.76 -4.93
C SER A 131 -12.78 4.26 -5.22
N MET A 132 -11.66 4.92 -5.53
CA MET A 132 -11.62 6.32 -5.97
C MET A 132 -12.46 6.57 -7.22
N ASP A 133 -12.29 5.73 -8.24
CA ASP A 133 -12.97 5.86 -9.54
C ASP A 133 -14.48 5.64 -9.45
N ILE A 134 -14.94 4.83 -8.48
CA ILE A 134 -16.35 4.62 -8.22
C ILE A 134 -16.94 5.74 -7.35
N LEU A 135 -16.26 6.15 -6.29
CA LEU A 135 -16.76 7.15 -5.33
C LEU A 135 -17.00 8.51 -5.98
N ARG A 136 -16.03 9.01 -6.72
CA ARG A 136 -16.05 10.38 -7.27
C ARG A 136 -17.26 10.70 -8.14
N PRO A 137 -17.66 9.84 -9.11
CA PRO A 137 -18.86 10.08 -9.90
C PRO A 137 -20.17 9.70 -9.18
N THR A 138 -20.08 8.96 -8.07
CA THR A 138 -21.27 8.56 -7.29
C THR A 138 -21.82 9.71 -6.45
N ILE A 139 -20.98 10.43 -5.73
CA ILE A 139 -21.37 11.62 -4.97
C ILE A 139 -21.54 12.76 -5.97
N ARG A 140 -22.78 13.07 -6.35
CA ARG A 140 -23.07 13.93 -7.50
C ARG A 140 -24.25 14.90 -7.33
N ASP A 141 -24.79 14.99 -6.12
CA ASP A 141 -25.80 16.02 -5.81
C ASP A 141 -25.22 17.41 -5.97
N ASP A 142 -26.06 18.38 -6.33
CA ASP A 142 -25.63 19.76 -6.49
C ASP A 142 -25.06 20.29 -5.17
N GLY A 143 -23.88 20.89 -5.24
CA GLY A 143 -23.16 21.38 -4.05
C GLY A 143 -22.54 20.29 -3.17
N SER A 144 -22.59 19.01 -3.60
CA SER A 144 -21.96 17.93 -2.87
C SER A 144 -20.43 18.03 -2.85
N GLN A 145 -19.84 17.61 -1.73
CA GLN A 145 -18.39 17.69 -1.50
C GLN A 145 -17.85 16.32 -1.09
N ILE A 146 -16.59 16.05 -1.48
CA ILE A 146 -15.84 14.86 -1.03
C ILE A 146 -14.60 15.34 -0.29
N TRP A 147 -14.48 14.93 0.97
CA TRP A 147 -13.39 15.30 1.86
C TRP A 147 -12.45 14.13 2.05
N PHE A 148 -11.15 14.39 2.13
CA PHE A 148 -10.12 13.39 2.30
C PHE A 148 -9.16 13.77 3.42
N SER A 149 -8.93 12.87 4.36
CA SER A 149 -7.92 13.02 5.40
C SER A 149 -6.99 11.81 5.42
N TRP A 150 -5.66 12.06 5.38
CA TRP A 150 -4.69 10.94 5.44
C TRP A 150 -3.31 11.38 5.93
N ASN A 151 -2.57 10.39 6.41
CA ASN A 151 -1.13 10.49 6.53
C ASN A 151 -0.53 9.88 5.26
N PRO A 152 0.32 10.59 4.50
CA PRO A 152 0.95 10.04 3.31
C PRO A 152 1.73 8.77 3.63
N ASN A 153 1.55 7.73 2.82
CA ASN A 153 2.29 6.49 2.97
C ASN A 153 3.23 6.30 1.79
N LYS A 154 2.71 6.17 0.57
CA LYS A 154 3.49 6.09 -0.66
C LYS A 154 3.05 7.19 -1.63
N ASP A 155 3.98 7.67 -2.42
CA ASP A 155 3.68 8.61 -3.52
C ASP A 155 2.81 7.98 -4.63
N THR A 156 2.77 6.64 -4.69
CA THR A 156 1.93 5.86 -5.60
C THR A 156 0.51 5.62 -5.11
N ASP A 157 0.18 6.00 -3.86
CA ASP A 157 -1.18 5.85 -3.32
C ASP A 157 -2.18 6.64 -4.18
N ALA A 158 -3.35 6.06 -4.45
CA ALA A 158 -4.35 6.65 -5.35
C ALA A 158 -4.74 8.07 -4.95
N VAL A 159 -4.88 8.35 -3.64
CA VAL A 159 -5.19 9.68 -3.11
C VAL A 159 -4.05 10.67 -3.34
N ASP A 160 -2.80 10.24 -3.17
CA ASP A 160 -1.62 11.08 -3.41
C ASP A 160 -1.46 11.41 -4.89
N GLN A 161 -1.60 10.41 -5.77
CA GLN A 161 -1.59 10.64 -7.22
C GLN A 161 -2.71 11.60 -7.67
N PHE A 162 -3.89 11.52 -7.05
CA PHE A 162 -5.01 12.39 -7.41
C PHE A 162 -4.83 13.83 -6.95
N PHE A 163 -4.35 14.07 -5.72
CA PHE A 163 -4.24 15.42 -5.16
C PHE A 163 -2.85 16.04 -5.25
N ARG A 164 -1.79 15.23 -5.22
CA ARG A 164 -0.38 15.67 -5.18
C ARG A 164 0.41 15.25 -6.41
N GLY A 165 -0.24 14.53 -7.33
CA GLY A 165 0.33 14.18 -8.65
C GLY A 165 0.42 15.39 -9.59
N PRO A 166 0.85 15.16 -10.85
CA PRO A 166 1.11 16.24 -11.81
C PRO A 166 -0.16 17.02 -12.25
N ASN A 167 -1.34 16.44 -12.09
CA ASN A 167 -2.61 17.03 -12.55
C ASN A 167 -3.69 17.00 -11.43
N PRO A 168 -3.54 17.79 -10.35
CA PRO A 168 -4.53 17.85 -9.29
C PRO A 168 -5.86 18.43 -9.79
N PRO A 169 -7.00 18.07 -9.17
CA PRO A 169 -8.31 18.62 -9.53
C PRO A 169 -8.33 20.15 -9.36
N LYS A 170 -8.89 20.84 -10.34
CA LYS A 170 -8.97 22.32 -10.29
C LYS A 170 -9.86 22.85 -9.17
N ASP A 171 -10.92 22.13 -8.82
CA ASP A 171 -11.85 22.47 -7.72
C ASP A 171 -11.50 21.67 -6.46
N ALA A 172 -10.25 21.77 -6.03
CA ALA A 172 -9.75 21.16 -4.81
C ALA A 172 -9.02 22.18 -3.93
N ILE A 173 -9.30 22.14 -2.62
CA ILE A 173 -8.50 22.81 -1.60
C ILE A 173 -7.66 21.73 -0.91
N ILE A 174 -6.35 21.83 -1.05
CA ILE A 174 -5.39 20.85 -0.53
C ILE A 174 -4.56 21.55 0.54
N VAL A 175 -4.56 20.99 1.75
CA VAL A 175 -3.84 21.53 2.91
C VAL A 175 -2.91 20.48 3.47
N GLN A 176 -1.66 20.86 3.72
CA GLN A 176 -0.75 20.09 4.55
C GLN A 176 -0.84 20.56 5.99
N ALA A 177 -1.05 19.65 6.95
CA ALA A 177 -1.12 19.96 8.36
C ALA A 177 -0.34 18.92 9.19
N ASN A 178 0.54 19.43 10.06
CA ASN A 178 1.35 18.63 10.96
C ASN A 178 1.07 18.98 12.43
N TYR A 179 1.69 18.29 13.35
CA TYR A 179 1.52 18.53 14.78
C TYR A 179 1.86 19.99 15.18
N THR A 180 2.77 20.66 14.47
CA THR A 180 3.16 22.06 14.68
C THR A 180 2.05 23.04 14.39
N ASP A 181 1.10 22.66 13.54
CA ASP A 181 -0.04 23.48 13.13
C ASP A 181 -1.24 23.31 14.08
N ASN A 182 -1.15 22.36 15.04
CA ASN A 182 -2.19 22.08 16.01
C ASN A 182 -1.91 22.77 17.35
N PRO A 183 -2.62 23.86 17.68
CA PRO A 183 -2.45 24.55 18.96
C PRO A 183 -2.82 23.70 20.19
N TRP A 184 -3.59 22.62 19.98
CA TRP A 184 -4.07 21.70 21.02
C TRP A 184 -3.36 20.34 20.95
N PHE A 185 -2.13 20.31 20.44
CA PHE A 185 -1.36 19.07 20.35
C PHE A 185 -1.18 18.44 21.74
N PRO A 186 -1.64 17.19 21.97
CA PRO A 186 -1.66 16.57 23.28
C PRO A 186 -0.24 16.36 23.86
N GLU A 187 -0.06 16.63 25.16
CA GLU A 187 1.24 16.50 25.84
C GLU A 187 1.77 15.06 25.82
N VAL A 188 0.86 14.06 25.89
CA VAL A 188 1.26 12.64 25.75
C VAL A 188 1.88 12.37 24.37
N LEU A 189 1.29 12.91 23.30
CA LEU A 189 1.85 12.76 21.97
C LEU A 189 3.14 13.58 21.78
N ARG A 190 3.30 14.68 22.52
CA ARG A 190 4.53 15.47 22.51
C ARG A 190 5.72 14.68 23.02
N ALA A 191 5.54 13.92 24.10
CA ALA A 191 6.59 13.06 24.65
C ALA A 191 7.01 11.98 23.64
N GLU A 192 6.05 11.34 22.97
CA GLU A 192 6.31 10.33 21.93
C GLU A 192 7.02 10.96 20.70
N MET A 193 6.56 12.13 20.26
CA MET A 193 7.18 12.86 19.16
C MET A 193 8.62 13.25 19.47
N GLU A 194 8.90 13.76 20.68
CA GLU A 194 10.25 14.11 21.10
C GLU A 194 11.16 12.89 21.23
N HIS A 195 10.60 11.73 21.60
CA HIS A 195 11.32 10.46 21.59
C HIS A 195 11.71 10.07 20.16
N ASP A 196 10.75 10.06 19.23
CA ASP A 196 10.98 9.71 17.82
C ASP A 196 11.96 10.71 17.14
N LYS A 197 11.88 12.00 17.50
CA LYS A 197 12.80 13.04 16.98
C LYS A 197 14.25 12.81 17.33
N ARG A 198 14.52 12.19 18.49
CA ARG A 198 15.87 11.83 18.97
C ARG A 198 16.30 10.44 18.49
N SER A 199 15.43 9.71 17.82
CA SER A 199 15.71 8.39 17.27
C SER A 199 16.83 8.47 16.22
N PRO A 200 17.66 7.42 16.06
CA PRO A 200 18.62 7.32 14.96
C PRO A 200 17.96 7.14 13.59
N TYR A 201 16.65 7.11 13.53
CA TYR A 201 15.84 6.95 12.31
C TYR A 201 15.02 8.22 12.01
N PRO A 202 15.64 9.29 11.48
CA PRO A 202 14.98 10.56 11.22
C PRO A 202 13.83 10.44 10.19
N GLU A 203 13.90 9.46 9.29
CA GLU A 203 12.85 9.17 8.31
C GLU A 203 11.55 8.67 8.97
N LYS A 204 11.64 7.91 10.08
CA LYS A 204 10.48 7.50 10.86
C LYS A 204 9.78 8.72 11.48
N TYR A 205 10.55 9.63 12.06
CA TYR A 205 10.02 10.88 12.59
C TYR A 205 9.36 11.72 11.49
N ALA A 206 10.02 11.88 10.35
CA ALA A 206 9.51 12.62 9.22
C ALA A 206 8.19 12.03 8.68
N HIS A 207 8.12 10.70 8.52
CA HIS A 207 6.90 10.01 8.09
C HIS A 207 5.75 10.16 9.12
N ILE A 208 5.99 9.85 10.38
CA ILE A 208 4.92 9.82 11.40
C ILE A 208 4.43 11.24 11.73
N TRP A 209 5.34 12.18 11.92
CA TRP A 209 5.04 13.48 12.52
C TRP A 209 5.01 14.65 11.54
N LEU A 210 5.75 14.56 10.41
CA LEU A 210 5.80 15.61 9.40
C LEU A 210 5.02 15.26 8.11
N GLY A 211 4.47 14.03 8.01
CA GLY A 211 3.68 13.60 6.87
C GLY A 211 4.50 13.40 5.60
N ASP A 212 5.78 13.07 5.74
CA ASP A 212 6.58 12.60 4.63
C ASP A 212 6.17 11.18 4.22
N TYR A 213 6.47 10.81 2.98
CA TYR A 213 6.29 9.43 2.55
C TYR A 213 7.14 8.48 3.37
N GLN A 214 6.63 7.27 3.55
CA GLN A 214 7.38 6.22 4.22
C GLN A 214 8.61 5.87 3.35
N LYS A 215 9.77 6.35 3.77
CA LYS A 215 11.03 5.93 3.16
C LYS A 215 11.38 4.53 3.65
N ALA A 216 11.85 3.71 2.73
CA ALA A 216 12.38 2.41 3.01
C ALA A 216 13.57 2.54 3.97
N GLY A 217 13.35 2.21 5.24
CA GLY A 217 14.39 2.25 6.28
C GLY A 217 15.51 1.23 6.05
N ASP A 218 16.55 1.26 6.88
CA ASP A 218 17.71 0.35 6.80
C ASP A 218 17.37 -1.13 6.87
N ALA A 219 16.17 -1.47 7.32
CA ALA A 219 15.65 -2.83 7.37
C ALA A 219 15.23 -3.40 6.03
N LEU A 220 15.07 -2.63 4.94
CA LEU A 220 14.64 -3.17 3.66
C LEU A 220 15.66 -4.14 3.08
N VAL A 221 15.14 -5.27 2.60
CA VAL A 221 15.92 -6.32 1.94
C VAL A 221 16.39 -5.88 0.56
N PHE A 222 15.53 -5.24 -0.23
CA PHE A 222 15.85 -4.85 -1.61
C PHE A 222 15.93 -3.34 -1.76
N ARG A 223 17.07 -2.84 -2.28
CA ARG A 223 17.32 -1.43 -2.63
C ARG A 223 17.82 -1.27 -4.07
N ASN A 224 17.98 -2.39 -4.75
CA ASN A 224 18.61 -2.54 -6.06
C ASN A 224 17.56 -2.70 -7.17
N TRP A 225 16.42 -2.01 -7.05
CA TRP A 225 15.32 -2.11 -7.99
C TRP A 225 14.76 -0.75 -8.39
N LYS A 226 14.09 -0.72 -9.56
CA LYS A 226 13.36 0.46 -10.05
C LYS A 226 12.15 0.02 -10.86
N VAL A 227 11.19 0.93 -11.00
CA VAL A 227 10.05 0.77 -11.91
C VAL A 227 10.39 1.45 -13.23
N GLU A 228 10.21 0.73 -14.33
CA GLU A 228 10.48 1.25 -15.68
C GLU A 228 9.52 0.57 -16.66
N GLU A 229 9.00 1.35 -17.62
CA GLU A 229 8.21 0.81 -18.71
C GLU A 229 9.14 0.26 -19.79
N PHE A 230 8.95 -0.98 -20.20
CA PHE A 230 9.78 -1.65 -21.20
C PHE A 230 9.00 -2.72 -21.96
N ASP A 231 9.44 -2.98 -23.19
CA ASP A 231 9.00 -4.15 -23.95
C ASP A 231 9.98 -5.29 -23.78
N SER A 232 9.44 -6.52 -23.70
CA SER A 232 10.28 -7.71 -23.62
C SER A 232 11.10 -7.87 -24.89
N ALA A 233 12.43 -7.96 -24.77
CA ALA A 233 13.31 -8.10 -25.91
C ALA A 233 12.99 -9.37 -26.71
N PRO A 234 12.95 -9.33 -28.07
CA PRO A 234 12.75 -10.52 -28.89
C PRO A 234 13.80 -11.59 -28.58
N GLY A 235 13.33 -12.82 -28.39
CA GLY A 235 14.21 -13.97 -28.07
C GLY A 235 14.61 -14.05 -26.59
N SER A 236 13.98 -13.28 -25.70
CA SER A 236 14.22 -13.40 -24.26
C SER A 236 13.94 -14.82 -23.75
N LEU A 237 14.83 -15.33 -22.91
CA LEU A 237 14.65 -16.60 -22.22
C LEU A 237 13.80 -16.34 -20.96
N PHE A 238 12.49 -16.49 -21.11
CA PHE A 238 11.56 -16.29 -20.01
C PHE A 238 11.69 -17.37 -18.94
N ARG A 239 11.50 -16.94 -17.70
CA ARG A 239 11.50 -17.76 -16.50
C ARG A 239 10.24 -17.50 -15.73
N TYR A 240 9.63 -18.56 -15.22
CA TYR A 240 8.40 -18.48 -14.46
C TYR A 240 8.59 -19.10 -13.10
N GLY A 241 8.12 -18.44 -12.08
CA GLY A 241 8.12 -18.95 -10.71
C GLY A 241 6.75 -18.78 -10.08
N ALA A 242 6.34 -19.77 -9.29
CA ALA A 242 5.05 -19.79 -8.63
C ALA A 242 5.19 -20.02 -7.14
N ASP A 243 4.38 -19.30 -6.37
CA ASP A 243 4.17 -19.49 -4.93
C ASP A 243 2.69 -19.78 -4.65
N TRP A 244 2.41 -20.63 -3.64
CA TRP A 244 1.08 -21.11 -3.35
C TRP A 244 0.48 -20.46 -2.15
N GLY A 245 -0.60 -19.71 -2.31
CA GLY A 245 -1.41 -19.20 -1.21
C GLY A 245 -2.38 -20.23 -0.62
N PHE A 246 -2.86 -19.93 0.58
CA PHE A 246 -3.96 -20.64 1.21
C PHE A 246 -4.79 -19.67 2.03
N ALA A 247 -6.11 -19.70 1.89
CA ALA A 247 -7.08 -18.89 2.60
C ALA A 247 -6.84 -17.36 2.50
N ILE A 248 -5.87 -16.84 3.22
CA ILE A 248 -5.54 -15.40 3.29
C ILE A 248 -4.27 -15.04 2.51
N ASP A 249 -3.47 -16.03 2.12
CA ASP A 249 -2.25 -15.82 1.35
C ASP A 249 -2.53 -15.90 -0.15
N PRO A 250 -1.82 -15.13 -0.97
CA PRO A 250 -2.03 -15.12 -2.42
C PRO A 250 -1.36 -16.31 -3.11
N SER A 251 -2.02 -16.84 -4.14
CA SER A 251 -1.34 -17.64 -5.15
C SER A 251 -0.77 -16.74 -6.22
N VAL A 252 0.52 -16.94 -6.54
CA VAL A 252 1.30 -16.03 -7.37
C VAL A 252 1.99 -16.78 -8.51
N LEU A 253 1.97 -16.20 -9.71
CA LEU A 253 2.88 -16.54 -10.82
C LEU A 253 3.58 -15.29 -11.30
N VAL A 254 4.90 -15.34 -11.43
CA VAL A 254 5.72 -14.26 -11.97
C VAL A 254 6.43 -14.69 -13.23
N ARG A 255 6.47 -13.81 -14.24
CA ARG A 255 7.33 -13.94 -15.42
C ARG A 255 8.50 -12.98 -15.33
N CYS A 256 9.70 -13.45 -15.57
CA CYS A 256 10.89 -12.62 -15.61
C CYS A 256 11.92 -13.14 -16.63
N TYR A 257 12.92 -12.31 -16.95
CA TYR A 257 14.06 -12.70 -17.77
C TYR A 257 15.31 -11.92 -17.36
N LEU A 258 16.48 -12.42 -17.75
CA LEU A 258 17.78 -11.87 -17.40
C LEU A 258 18.51 -11.35 -18.64
N VAL A 259 19.05 -10.13 -18.54
CA VAL A 259 19.98 -9.56 -19.52
C VAL A 259 21.23 -9.09 -18.78
N GLY A 260 22.29 -9.88 -18.88
CA GLY A 260 23.51 -9.64 -18.11
C GLY A 260 23.25 -9.75 -16.60
N ARG A 261 23.42 -8.66 -15.86
CA ARG A 261 23.12 -8.55 -14.42
C ARG A 261 21.81 -7.84 -14.12
N ARG A 262 20.94 -7.68 -15.11
CA ARG A 262 19.62 -7.07 -14.94
C ARG A 262 18.54 -8.14 -14.99
N LEU A 263 17.67 -8.12 -13.98
CA LEU A 263 16.47 -8.93 -13.90
C LEU A 263 15.26 -8.07 -14.27
N TYR A 264 14.58 -8.43 -15.33
CA TYR A 264 13.35 -7.78 -15.77
C TYR A 264 12.16 -8.62 -15.33
N ILE A 265 11.21 -8.01 -14.60
CA ILE A 265 9.96 -8.63 -14.17
C ILE A 265 8.84 -7.91 -14.91
N ASP A 266 8.18 -8.61 -15.84
CA ASP A 266 7.27 -7.98 -16.78
C ASP A 266 5.80 -8.39 -16.64
N TYR A 267 5.50 -9.54 -16.04
CA TYR A 267 4.14 -9.97 -15.74
C TYR A 267 4.05 -10.69 -14.40
N GLU A 268 2.90 -10.48 -13.75
CA GLU A 268 2.50 -11.21 -12.55
C GLU A 268 1.03 -11.59 -12.63
N ALA A 269 0.66 -12.71 -12.04
CA ALA A 269 -0.71 -13.05 -11.66
C ALA A 269 -0.73 -13.22 -10.14
N TYR A 270 -1.77 -12.69 -9.48
CA TYR A 270 -1.85 -12.62 -8.02
C TYR A 270 -3.32 -12.68 -7.60
N GLU A 271 -3.69 -13.67 -6.79
CA GLU A 271 -5.06 -13.79 -6.27
C GLU A 271 -5.03 -14.40 -4.87
N VAL A 272 -5.64 -13.69 -3.91
CA VAL A 272 -5.82 -14.16 -2.53
C VAL A 272 -7.02 -15.12 -2.48
N GLY A 273 -6.85 -16.27 -1.80
CA GLY A 273 -7.91 -17.25 -1.65
C GLY A 273 -8.27 -17.97 -2.95
N CYS A 274 -7.35 -18.04 -3.91
CA CYS A 274 -7.59 -18.74 -5.18
C CYS A 274 -7.74 -20.24 -4.94
N GLU A 275 -8.91 -20.78 -5.31
CA GLU A 275 -9.16 -22.21 -5.25
C GLU A 275 -8.36 -22.97 -6.30
N ILE A 276 -8.05 -24.24 -6.02
CA ILE A 276 -7.13 -25.04 -6.85
C ILE A 276 -7.62 -25.19 -8.30
N ASP A 277 -8.92 -25.27 -8.52
CA ASP A 277 -9.55 -25.40 -9.84
C ASP A 277 -9.46 -24.12 -10.68
N ARG A 278 -9.26 -22.97 -10.03
CA ARG A 278 -9.08 -21.68 -10.69
C ARG A 278 -7.62 -21.30 -10.95
N LEU A 279 -6.68 -22.01 -10.34
CA LEU A 279 -5.24 -21.74 -10.54
C LEU A 279 -4.81 -21.79 -12.03
N PRO A 280 -5.29 -22.71 -12.87
CA PRO A 280 -4.94 -22.68 -14.29
C PRO A 280 -5.37 -21.39 -14.98
N ASP A 281 -6.58 -20.91 -14.74
CA ASP A 281 -7.10 -19.66 -15.32
C ASP A 281 -6.31 -18.45 -14.83
N LEU A 282 -5.95 -18.42 -13.55
CA LEU A 282 -5.10 -17.37 -12.98
C LEU A 282 -3.73 -17.35 -13.68
N PHE A 283 -3.10 -18.50 -13.85
CA PHE A 283 -1.76 -18.59 -14.44
C PHE A 283 -1.74 -18.31 -15.94
N MET A 284 -2.83 -18.59 -16.66
CA MET A 284 -3.00 -18.22 -18.07
C MET A 284 -3.04 -16.70 -18.31
N GLN A 285 -3.29 -15.90 -17.28
CA GLN A 285 -3.19 -14.42 -17.38
C GLN A 285 -1.76 -13.94 -17.65
N VAL A 286 -0.75 -14.74 -17.30
CA VAL A 286 0.64 -14.46 -17.62
C VAL A 286 0.98 -15.02 -18.99
N PRO A 287 1.38 -14.20 -19.97
CA PRO A 287 1.59 -14.62 -21.34
C PRO A 287 2.55 -15.81 -21.46
N GLU A 288 2.16 -16.81 -22.26
CA GLU A 288 2.96 -18.01 -22.60
C GLU A 288 3.32 -18.91 -21.38
N SER A 289 2.67 -18.74 -20.24
CA SER A 289 2.96 -19.53 -19.03
C SER A 289 2.83 -21.04 -19.24
N GLU A 290 1.90 -21.48 -20.11
CA GLU A 290 1.71 -22.89 -20.46
C GLU A 290 2.85 -23.48 -21.32
N LYS A 291 3.63 -22.63 -22.00
CA LYS A 291 4.69 -23.07 -22.93
C LYS A 291 6.06 -23.21 -22.27
N TRP A 292 6.30 -22.46 -21.20
CA TRP A 292 7.60 -22.39 -20.56
C TRP A 292 7.67 -23.25 -19.28
N PRO A 293 8.88 -23.69 -18.86
CA PRO A 293 9.04 -24.31 -17.56
C PRO A 293 8.69 -23.34 -16.42
N ILE A 294 7.90 -23.82 -15.46
CA ILE A 294 7.56 -23.09 -14.23
C ILE A 294 8.22 -23.80 -13.05
N THR A 295 8.99 -23.09 -12.25
CA THR A 295 9.49 -23.59 -10.97
C THR A 295 8.55 -23.11 -9.86
N ALA A 296 7.91 -24.05 -9.18
CA ALA A 296 6.89 -23.75 -8.17
C ALA A 296 7.33 -24.15 -6.76
N ASP A 297 6.79 -23.49 -5.74
CA ASP A 297 7.00 -23.91 -4.37
C ASP A 297 6.75 -25.41 -4.19
N SER A 298 7.70 -26.12 -3.60
CA SER A 298 7.64 -27.58 -3.41
C SER A 298 6.83 -28.03 -2.21
N ALA A 299 6.28 -27.09 -1.40
CA ALA A 299 5.50 -27.43 -0.20
C ALA A 299 4.16 -28.12 -0.53
N ARG A 300 3.65 -27.97 -1.78
CA ARG A 300 2.37 -28.54 -2.22
C ARG A 300 2.54 -29.39 -3.50
N PRO A 301 3.07 -30.57 -3.41
CA PRO A 301 3.28 -31.45 -4.57
C PRO A 301 1.98 -31.86 -5.27
N GLU A 302 0.87 -31.92 -4.53
CA GLU A 302 -0.48 -32.17 -5.07
C GLU A 302 -0.94 -31.06 -6.01
N THR A 303 -0.69 -29.79 -5.67
CA THR A 303 -1.01 -28.64 -6.51
C THR A 303 -0.17 -28.66 -7.79
N ILE A 304 1.13 -28.95 -7.68
CA ILE A 304 2.00 -29.11 -8.85
C ILE A 304 1.48 -30.24 -9.78
N SER A 305 1.08 -31.37 -9.19
CA SER A 305 0.53 -32.50 -9.94
C SER A 305 -0.79 -32.14 -10.62
N TYR A 306 -1.66 -31.38 -9.95
CA TYR A 306 -2.89 -30.86 -10.51
C TYR A 306 -2.63 -29.94 -11.70
N MET A 307 -1.76 -28.94 -11.55
CA MET A 307 -1.41 -27.98 -12.60
C MET A 307 -0.80 -28.67 -13.84
N LYS A 308 0.04 -29.69 -13.64
CA LYS A 308 0.58 -30.50 -14.76
C LYS A 308 -0.50 -31.12 -15.64
N ARG A 309 -1.58 -31.59 -15.03
CA ARG A 309 -2.71 -32.20 -15.75
C ARG A 309 -3.65 -31.18 -16.38
N ASN A 310 -3.59 -29.92 -15.89
CA ASN A 310 -4.48 -28.82 -16.30
C ASN A 310 -3.74 -27.72 -17.06
N GLY A 311 -2.87 -28.08 -18.02
CA GLY A 311 -2.30 -27.16 -19.00
C GLY A 311 -0.84 -26.72 -18.73
N PHE A 312 -0.24 -27.12 -17.59
CA PHE A 312 1.14 -26.73 -17.23
C PHE A 312 2.10 -27.94 -17.10
N PRO A 313 2.31 -28.73 -18.15
CA PRO A 313 3.07 -30.00 -18.05
C PRO A 313 4.53 -29.82 -17.67
N ARG A 314 5.10 -28.62 -17.88
CA ARG A 314 6.50 -28.29 -17.59
C ARG A 314 6.73 -27.69 -16.20
N MET A 315 5.74 -27.72 -15.33
CA MET A 315 5.89 -27.26 -13.94
C MET A 315 6.77 -28.24 -13.15
N SER A 316 7.65 -27.72 -12.31
CA SER A 316 8.56 -28.53 -11.48
C SER A 316 8.68 -27.92 -10.09
N PRO A 317 8.90 -28.76 -9.05
CA PRO A 317 9.12 -28.24 -7.70
C PRO A 317 10.46 -27.52 -7.59
N ALA A 318 10.50 -26.43 -6.83
CA ALA A 318 11.73 -25.77 -6.41
C ALA A 318 12.57 -26.69 -5.50
N ILE A 319 13.88 -26.60 -5.60
CA ILE A 319 14.79 -27.39 -4.78
C ILE A 319 15.11 -26.58 -3.51
N LYS A 320 14.49 -26.95 -2.41
CA LYS A 320 14.71 -26.35 -1.10
C LYS A 320 15.85 -27.06 -0.37
N GLY A 321 16.89 -26.31 0.00
CA GLY A 321 17.98 -26.76 0.86
C GLY A 321 18.14 -25.83 2.05
N ALA A 322 18.95 -26.23 3.03
CA ALA A 322 19.33 -25.33 4.12
C ALA A 322 19.93 -24.04 3.51
N LYS A 323 19.45 -22.88 3.96
CA LYS A 323 19.84 -21.53 3.47
C LYS A 323 19.39 -21.19 2.03
N SER A 324 18.48 -21.96 1.41
CA SER A 324 18.02 -21.66 0.04
C SER A 324 17.28 -20.31 -0.06
N LEU A 325 16.66 -19.87 1.02
CA LEU A 325 15.98 -18.56 1.13
C LEU A 325 17.03 -17.45 1.10
N GLU A 326 17.99 -17.47 2.03
CA GLU A 326 19.00 -16.43 2.19
C GLU A 326 19.91 -16.35 0.94
N GLU A 327 20.30 -17.49 0.37
CA GLU A 327 21.08 -17.54 -0.87
C GLU A 327 20.30 -16.97 -2.06
N GLY A 328 18.99 -17.28 -2.16
CA GLY A 328 18.12 -16.76 -3.20
C GLY A 328 17.96 -15.24 -3.10
N VAL A 329 17.71 -14.75 -1.89
CA VAL A 329 17.59 -13.30 -1.62
C VAL A 329 18.92 -12.60 -1.91
N SER A 330 20.05 -13.11 -1.40
CA SER A 330 21.37 -12.54 -1.65
C SER A 330 21.73 -12.50 -3.14
N TRP A 331 21.33 -13.53 -3.90
CA TRP A 331 21.54 -13.53 -5.35
C TRP A 331 20.69 -12.44 -6.04
N LEU A 332 19.41 -12.27 -5.69
CA LEU A 332 18.57 -11.20 -6.21
C LEU A 332 19.11 -9.81 -5.85
N GLN A 333 19.65 -9.62 -4.62
CA GLN A 333 20.32 -8.39 -4.22
C GLN A 333 21.56 -8.08 -5.07
N SER A 334 22.20 -9.08 -5.68
CA SER A 334 23.35 -8.89 -6.56
C SER A 334 23.02 -8.40 -7.97
N LEU A 335 21.73 -8.34 -8.32
CA LEU A 335 21.24 -7.92 -9.63
C LEU A 335 20.68 -6.49 -9.59
N GLU A 336 20.53 -5.83 -10.73
CA GLU A 336 19.65 -4.68 -10.88
C GLU A 336 18.26 -5.20 -11.29
N ILE A 337 17.23 -4.98 -10.44
CA ILE A 337 15.87 -5.45 -10.69
C ILE A 337 15.06 -4.34 -11.34
N ILE A 338 14.46 -4.63 -12.50
CA ILE A 338 13.63 -3.70 -13.25
C ILE A 338 12.23 -4.28 -13.31
N VAL A 339 11.26 -3.56 -12.74
CA VAL A 339 9.88 -4.01 -12.62
C VAL A 339 9.00 -3.18 -13.53
N HIS A 340 8.21 -3.85 -14.37
CA HIS A 340 7.25 -3.16 -15.20
C HIS A 340 6.10 -2.60 -14.33
N PRO A 341 5.57 -1.37 -14.58
CA PRO A 341 4.51 -0.73 -13.78
C PRO A 341 3.24 -1.59 -13.60
N ARG A 342 2.98 -2.56 -14.50
CA ARG A 342 1.85 -3.48 -14.39
C ARG A 342 1.99 -4.49 -13.23
N CYS A 343 3.22 -4.78 -12.80
CA CYS A 343 3.53 -5.73 -11.72
C CYS A 343 3.43 -5.03 -10.34
N ARG A 344 2.22 -4.68 -9.94
CA ARG A 344 1.96 -3.86 -8.76
C ARG A 344 2.31 -4.58 -7.46
N HIS A 345 2.00 -5.87 -7.34
CA HIS A 345 2.30 -6.64 -6.14
C HIS A 345 3.81 -6.87 -5.99
N THR A 346 4.54 -7.05 -7.11
CA THR A 346 6.02 -7.06 -7.10
C THR A 346 6.58 -5.75 -6.56
N ILE A 347 6.05 -4.61 -7.02
CA ILE A 347 6.46 -3.27 -6.55
C ILE A 347 6.18 -3.13 -5.05
N ASP A 348 5.00 -3.55 -4.59
CA ASP A 348 4.60 -3.47 -3.20
C ASP A 348 5.47 -4.33 -2.29
N GLU A 349 5.72 -5.58 -2.65
CA GLU A 349 6.56 -6.46 -1.85
C GLU A 349 8.04 -6.02 -1.83
N LEU A 350 8.63 -5.65 -2.97
CA LEU A 350 10.00 -5.12 -3.02
C LEU A 350 10.16 -3.84 -2.21
N SER A 351 9.11 -3.03 -2.10
CA SER A 351 9.12 -1.78 -1.32
C SER A 351 8.93 -1.97 0.18
N THR A 352 8.42 -3.14 0.62
CA THR A 352 8.03 -3.39 2.02
C THR A 352 8.74 -4.57 2.67
N TYR A 353 9.34 -5.48 1.87
CA TYR A 353 10.01 -6.66 2.42
C TYR A 353 11.26 -6.29 3.20
N ALA A 354 11.28 -6.68 4.46
CA ALA A 354 12.27 -6.20 5.43
C ALA A 354 12.93 -7.32 6.21
N TYR A 355 14.08 -7.02 6.77
CA TYR A 355 14.67 -7.79 7.86
C TYR A 355 13.90 -7.52 9.16
N LYS A 356 13.79 -8.52 10.04
CA LYS A 356 13.28 -8.34 11.40
C LYS A 356 14.10 -7.30 12.14
N THR A 357 13.43 -6.54 13.00
CA THR A 357 14.09 -5.59 13.89
C THR A 357 14.14 -6.12 15.30
N ASP A 358 15.26 -5.97 15.97
CA ASP A 358 15.42 -6.28 17.38
C ASP A 358 14.52 -5.32 18.20
N PRO A 359 13.55 -5.84 18.97
CA PRO A 359 12.63 -5.01 19.77
C PRO A 359 13.32 -4.10 20.77
N ALA A 360 14.50 -4.49 21.27
CA ALA A 360 15.22 -3.73 22.30
C ALA A 360 16.04 -2.58 21.71
N THR A 361 16.63 -2.78 20.51
CA THR A 361 17.54 -1.81 19.89
C THR A 361 16.93 -1.11 18.68
N GLY A 362 15.83 -1.61 18.12
CA GLY A 362 15.23 -1.14 16.87
C GLY A 362 16.10 -1.37 15.63
N LYS A 363 17.22 -2.08 15.75
CA LYS A 363 18.13 -2.34 14.62
C LYS A 363 17.72 -3.58 13.83
N PRO A 364 17.93 -3.59 12.51
CA PRO A 364 17.72 -4.78 11.70
C PRO A 364 18.63 -5.93 12.17
N VAL A 365 18.06 -7.12 12.30
CA VAL A 365 18.78 -8.38 12.50
C VAL A 365 18.80 -9.18 11.21
N PRO A 366 19.78 -10.04 10.93
CA PRO A 366 19.89 -10.78 9.66
C PRO A 366 18.89 -11.95 9.58
N LEU A 367 17.63 -11.66 9.93
CA LEU A 367 16.50 -12.57 9.84
C LEU A 367 15.41 -11.89 9.02
N LEU A 368 14.95 -12.55 7.96
CA LEU A 368 13.90 -12.05 7.09
C LEU A 368 12.53 -12.10 7.80
N GLU A 369 11.67 -11.12 7.54
CA GLU A 369 10.27 -11.22 7.93
C GLU A 369 9.56 -12.28 7.09
N ASP A 370 8.60 -12.98 7.70
CA ASP A 370 7.79 -14.03 7.07
C ASP A 370 6.39 -13.48 6.75
N LYS A 371 6.37 -12.40 5.96
CA LYS A 371 5.13 -11.75 5.48
C LYS A 371 5.44 -10.88 4.26
N ASN A 372 4.46 -10.72 3.39
CA ASN A 372 4.57 -9.92 2.15
C ASN A 372 5.78 -10.33 1.30
N ASN A 373 5.97 -11.65 1.09
CA ASN A 373 7.11 -12.23 0.40
C ASN A 373 6.73 -13.24 -0.70
N HIS A 374 5.45 -13.37 -1.03
CA HIS A 374 4.94 -14.38 -1.97
C HIS A 374 5.43 -14.14 -3.40
N VAL A 375 5.41 -12.88 -3.85
CA VAL A 375 5.96 -12.52 -5.17
C VAL A 375 7.48 -12.68 -5.17
N ILE A 376 8.15 -12.27 -4.09
CA ILE A 376 9.61 -12.41 -3.94
C ILE A 376 10.01 -13.89 -3.98
N ASP A 377 9.24 -14.76 -3.33
CA ASP A 377 9.48 -16.20 -3.36
C ASP A 377 9.23 -16.78 -4.76
N ALA A 378 8.17 -16.36 -5.44
CA ALA A 378 7.94 -16.72 -6.84
C ALA A 378 9.11 -16.29 -7.75
N VAL A 379 9.64 -15.06 -7.60
CA VAL A 379 10.82 -14.57 -8.32
C VAL A 379 12.06 -15.40 -8.00
N ARG A 380 12.28 -15.77 -6.73
CA ARG A 380 13.39 -16.64 -6.32
C ARG A 380 13.32 -18.01 -7.01
N TYR A 381 12.12 -18.61 -7.07
CA TYR A 381 11.89 -19.88 -7.76
C TYR A 381 12.11 -19.75 -9.27
N ALA A 382 11.60 -18.69 -9.91
CA ALA A 382 11.86 -18.42 -11.33
C ALA A 382 13.37 -18.36 -11.65
N CYS A 383 14.13 -17.77 -10.73
CA CYS A 383 15.57 -17.56 -10.90
C CYS A 383 16.46 -18.72 -10.41
N GLU A 384 15.90 -19.77 -9.81
CA GLU A 384 16.67 -20.87 -9.21
C GLU A 384 17.67 -21.51 -10.19
N GLY A 385 17.22 -21.83 -11.40
CA GLY A 385 18.09 -22.43 -12.43
C GLY A 385 19.23 -21.50 -12.86
N ALA A 386 18.98 -20.19 -12.95
CA ALA A 386 20.02 -19.21 -13.31
C ALA A 386 21.06 -19.06 -12.19
N ARG A 387 20.61 -19.00 -10.93
CA ARG A 387 21.47 -18.93 -9.75
C ARG A 387 22.41 -20.14 -9.67
N ARG A 388 21.86 -21.34 -9.85
CA ARG A 388 22.64 -22.58 -9.83
C ARG A 388 23.67 -22.68 -10.98
N ALA A 389 23.26 -22.24 -12.18
CA ALA A 389 24.19 -22.20 -13.33
C ALA A 389 25.31 -21.17 -13.12
N ALA A 390 25.05 -20.07 -12.45
CA ALA A 390 26.05 -19.07 -12.09
C ALA A 390 27.06 -19.64 -11.05
N ALA A 391 26.57 -20.37 -10.04
CA ALA A 391 27.39 -20.97 -8.99
C ALA A 391 28.27 -22.12 -9.49
N SER A 392 27.85 -22.81 -10.57
CA SER A 392 28.60 -23.94 -11.16
C SER A 392 29.69 -23.54 -12.16
N LYS A 393 29.78 -22.26 -12.55
CA LYS A 393 30.89 -21.78 -13.40
C LYS A 393 32.18 -21.75 -12.57
N PRO A 394 33.26 -22.44 -12.97
CA PRO A 394 34.54 -22.37 -12.28
C PRO A 394 35.02 -20.91 -12.28
N ALA A 395 35.51 -20.44 -11.13
CA ALA A 395 36.17 -19.15 -11.04
C ALA A 395 37.26 -19.09 -12.12
N THR A 396 37.19 -18.13 -13.03
CA THR A 396 38.24 -17.88 -14.02
C THR A 396 39.53 -17.67 -13.26
N LEU A 397 40.46 -18.65 -13.39
CA LEU A 397 41.82 -18.55 -12.87
C LEU A 397 42.41 -17.21 -13.36
N LYS A 398 42.78 -16.35 -12.44
CA LYS A 398 43.60 -15.18 -12.78
C LYS A 398 44.86 -15.72 -13.49
N PRO A 399 45.29 -15.15 -14.63
CA PRO A 399 46.51 -15.57 -15.28
C PRO A 399 47.66 -15.49 -14.28
N ALA A 400 48.37 -16.60 -14.14
CA ALA A 400 49.57 -16.64 -13.30
C ALA A 400 50.56 -15.57 -13.79
N THR A 401 50.90 -14.64 -12.92
CA THR A 401 52.02 -13.72 -13.15
C THR A 401 53.30 -14.52 -13.22
N VAL A 402 53.82 -14.74 -14.43
CA VAL A 402 55.14 -15.33 -14.65
C VAL A 402 56.16 -14.29 -14.15
N ASN A 403 56.73 -14.60 -12.98
CA ASN A 403 57.89 -13.85 -12.46
C ASN A 403 59.11 -14.18 -13.32
N LYS A 404 59.48 -13.32 -14.26
CA LYS A 404 60.77 -13.34 -14.98
C LYS A 404 61.86 -12.74 -14.09
N SER A 405 62.42 -13.56 -13.21
CA SER A 405 63.55 -13.11 -12.38
C SER A 405 64.70 -14.14 -12.49
N TRP A 406 65.17 -14.38 -13.71
CA TRP A 406 66.49 -15.03 -13.89
C TRP A 406 67.04 -14.82 -15.31
N MET A 407 67.23 -13.59 -15.72
CA MET A 407 68.07 -13.23 -16.85
C MET A 407 68.84 -11.93 -16.48
N ALA A 408 69.82 -12.05 -15.60
CA ALA A 408 70.90 -11.11 -15.48
C ALA A 408 72.07 -11.82 -14.77
N SER A 409 72.91 -12.43 -15.53
CA SER A 409 74.33 -12.64 -15.28
C SER A 409 75.05 -12.81 -16.62
#